data_cf463aa5544508ae51c0141853ea4729
#
_entry.id   cf463aa5544508ae51c0141853ea4729
#
_cell.length_a   1.000
_cell.length_b   1.000
_cell.length_c   1.000
_cell.angle_alpha   90.00
_cell.angle_beta   90.00
_cell.angle_gamma   90.00
#
_symmetry.space_group_name_H-M   'P 1'
#
loop_
_entity.id
_entity.type
_entity.pdbx_description
1 polymer ?
#
loop_
_entity_poly.entity_id
_entity_poly.type
_entity_poly.pdbx_seq_one_letter_code
_entity_poly.pdbx_strand_id
1 'polypeptide(L)'
;MVISTKIRTSSIGSNIDGSIDAKLANMFIDTSGKGTSVGMVAEPIGATVRRALVAANREDRAIVGLSESINALSKTPEDFLFCFLAASGNPANHMHQVLLEAFCFEHDIYIIKVDSAEKLSRMLGTQRVESCALLQKSWPAGCAETVTDVEDQLVDYCEEHWESPIKPIIKLPEK
;
A
#
# COMPACT_ATOMS: atom_id res chain seq x y z
N MET A 1 -3.89 14.49 24.51
CA MET A 1 -3.91 13.10 24.11
C MET A 1 -5.29 12.79 23.55
N VAL A 2 -5.49 12.98 22.27
CA VAL A 2 -6.79 12.75 21.61
C VAL A 2 -6.58 11.63 20.62
N ILE A 3 -7.11 10.46 20.97
CA ILE A 3 -7.12 9.29 20.11
C ILE A 3 -8.23 9.52 19.09
N SER A 4 -7.87 9.89 17.88
CA SER A 4 -8.84 9.99 16.78
C SER A 4 -9.07 8.60 16.22
N THR A 5 -10.03 7.90 16.80
CA THR A 5 -10.51 6.62 16.29
C THR A 5 -11.36 6.91 15.07
N LYS A 6 -10.81 6.67 13.89
CA LYS A 6 -11.56 6.74 12.63
C LYS A 6 -12.47 5.52 12.55
N ILE A 7 -13.69 5.65 13.04
CA ILE A 7 -14.72 4.60 12.90
C ILE A 7 -15.28 4.71 11.49
N ARG A 8 -14.94 3.78 10.63
CA ARG A 8 -15.68 3.54 9.39
C ARG A 8 -17.00 2.87 9.79
N THR A 9 -18.08 3.61 9.77
CA THR A 9 -19.43 3.07 9.94
C THR A 9 -19.81 2.30 8.68
N SER A 10 -19.70 0.98 8.74
CA SER A 10 -20.39 0.11 7.80
C SER A 10 -21.89 0.12 8.13
N SER A 11 -22.66 0.62 7.18
CA SER A 11 -24.11 0.65 7.25
C SER A 11 -24.64 -0.77 7.20
N ILE A 12 -25.11 -1.27 8.34
CA ILE A 12 -25.85 -2.53 8.41
C ILE A 12 -27.31 -2.19 8.13
N GLY A 13 -27.75 -2.50 6.93
CA GLY A 13 -29.16 -2.51 6.59
C GLY A 13 -29.87 -3.67 7.30
N SER A 14 -30.76 -3.35 8.19
CA SER A 14 -31.64 -4.28 8.86
C SER A 14 -32.61 -4.93 7.87
N ASN A 15 -32.54 -6.24 7.76
CA ASN A 15 -33.56 -7.05 7.10
C ASN A 15 -34.68 -7.36 8.05
N ILE A 16 -35.87 -7.08 7.60
CA ILE A 16 -37.11 -7.59 8.18
C ILE A 16 -37.63 -8.75 7.33
N ASP A 17 -37.93 -9.80 8.03
CA ASP A 17 -38.70 -10.99 7.74
C ASP A 17 -39.60 -11.00 6.51
N GLY A 18 -39.63 -12.14 5.87
CA GLY A 18 -40.60 -12.50 4.87
C GLY A 18 -40.37 -13.91 4.35
N SER A 19 -40.74 -14.90 5.19
CA SER A 19 -40.96 -16.28 4.75
C SER A 19 -41.89 -16.35 3.59
N ILE A 20 -41.58 -17.12 2.60
CA ILE A 20 -42.42 -18.11 1.93
C ILE A 20 -41.67 -18.96 0.90
N ASP A 21 -41.71 -20.20 1.18
CA ASP A 21 -41.83 -21.39 0.36
C ASP A 21 -41.45 -21.39 -1.13
N ALA A 22 -40.60 -22.37 -1.34
CA ALA A 22 -40.87 -23.51 -2.21
C ALA A 22 -40.69 -23.39 -3.70
N LYS A 23 -39.81 -24.27 -4.13
CA LYS A 23 -40.01 -25.18 -5.27
C LYS A 23 -40.47 -24.55 -6.58
N LEU A 24 -39.64 -24.66 -7.46
CA LEU A 24 -39.79 -25.23 -8.80
C LEU A 24 -38.68 -24.73 -9.69
N ALA A 25 -37.91 -25.68 -9.98
CA ALA A 25 -37.78 -26.35 -11.24
C ALA A 25 -36.77 -25.71 -12.16
N ASN A 26 -35.64 -26.34 -12.16
CA ASN A 26 -35.16 -27.03 -13.34
C ASN A 26 -35.90 -26.61 -14.62
N MET A 27 -35.21 -25.97 -15.49
CA MET A 27 -35.06 -26.38 -16.86
C MET A 27 -34.50 -25.27 -17.74
N PHE A 28 -33.41 -25.62 -18.39
CA PHE A 28 -33.09 -25.24 -19.76
C PHE A 28 -32.86 -23.73 -20.02
N ILE A 29 -31.76 -23.27 -20.57
CA ILE A 29 -31.22 -23.67 -21.87
C ILE A 29 -29.79 -23.16 -21.96
N ASP A 30 -28.96 -24.04 -22.38
CA ASP A 30 -27.72 -23.80 -23.08
C ASP A 30 -27.93 -22.76 -24.20
N THR A 31 -27.20 -21.66 -24.12
CA THR A 31 -26.85 -20.91 -25.32
C THR A 31 -25.53 -20.20 -25.08
N SER A 32 -24.51 -20.78 -25.59
CA SER A 32 -23.29 -20.18 -26.13
C SER A 32 -23.28 -18.66 -26.06
N GLY A 33 -22.68 -18.16 -24.99
CA GLY A 33 -22.23 -16.79 -24.85
C GLY A 33 -20.89 -16.84 -24.17
N LYS A 34 -19.84 -16.87 -24.98
CA LYS A 34 -18.45 -16.79 -24.58
C LYS A 34 -18.20 -15.48 -23.88
N GLY A 35 -18.64 -15.37 -22.64
CA GLY A 35 -18.18 -14.39 -21.69
C GLY A 35 -16.91 -14.96 -21.07
N THR A 36 -15.78 -14.61 -21.66
CA THR A 36 -14.48 -14.80 -21.03
C THR A 36 -14.51 -13.93 -19.78
N SER A 37 -14.93 -14.51 -18.66
CA SER A 37 -14.49 -14.02 -17.36
C SER A 37 -12.99 -14.21 -17.38
N VAL A 38 -12.29 -13.16 -17.77
CA VAL A 38 -10.86 -13.03 -17.51
C VAL A 38 -10.77 -13.16 -15.99
N GLY A 39 -10.39 -14.34 -15.54
CA GLY A 39 -10.02 -14.56 -14.16
C GLY A 39 -9.03 -13.48 -13.85
N MET A 40 -9.38 -12.55 -12.99
CA MET A 40 -8.44 -11.60 -12.43
C MET A 40 -7.45 -12.46 -11.66
N VAL A 41 -6.37 -12.82 -12.33
CA VAL A 41 -5.19 -13.36 -11.68
C VAL A 41 -4.77 -12.22 -10.77
N ALA A 42 -4.95 -12.40 -9.47
CA ALA A 42 -4.52 -11.41 -8.49
C ALA A 42 -3.05 -11.11 -8.77
N GLU A 43 -2.80 -9.89 -9.22
CA GLU A 43 -1.44 -9.46 -9.54
C GLU A 43 -0.60 -9.55 -8.27
N PRO A 44 0.60 -10.14 -8.30
CA PRO A 44 1.41 -10.25 -7.10
C PRO A 44 1.69 -8.86 -6.54
N ILE A 45 1.50 -8.68 -5.24
CA ILE A 45 1.64 -7.39 -4.55
C ILE A 45 2.95 -6.65 -4.90
N GLY A 46 4.02 -7.38 -5.20
CA GLY A 46 5.28 -6.79 -5.66
C GLY A 46 5.18 -6.04 -6.99
N ALA A 47 4.30 -6.47 -7.89
CA ALA A 47 4.04 -5.75 -9.13
C ALA A 47 3.23 -4.47 -8.87
N THR A 48 2.28 -4.52 -7.94
CA THR A 48 1.54 -3.33 -7.47
C THR A 48 2.48 -2.30 -6.84
N VAL A 49 3.41 -2.74 -5.97
CA VAL A 49 4.47 -1.88 -5.40
C VAL A 49 5.29 -1.22 -6.51
N ARG A 50 5.73 -1.99 -7.50
CA ARG A 50 6.49 -1.45 -8.63
C ARG A 50 5.70 -0.37 -9.39
N ARG A 51 4.43 -0.61 -9.66
CA ARG A 51 3.57 0.35 -10.37
C ARG A 51 3.43 1.65 -9.58
N ALA A 52 3.20 1.57 -8.26
CA ALA A 52 3.12 2.73 -7.38
C ALA A 52 4.43 3.53 -7.38
N LEU A 53 5.58 2.86 -7.18
CA LEU A 53 6.89 3.50 -7.16
C LEU A 53 7.24 4.19 -8.47
N VAL A 54 6.99 3.53 -9.62
CA VAL A 54 7.26 4.11 -10.94
C VAL A 54 6.33 5.29 -11.24
N ALA A 55 5.06 5.21 -10.86
CA ALA A 55 4.11 6.31 -11.03
C ALA A 55 4.51 7.51 -10.19
N ALA A 56 4.76 7.32 -8.90
CA ALA A 56 5.17 8.38 -7.99
C ALA A 56 6.50 9.04 -8.40
N ASN A 57 7.45 8.25 -8.90
CA ASN A 57 8.72 8.79 -9.41
C ASN A 57 8.54 9.65 -10.67
N ARG A 58 7.61 9.32 -11.55
CA ARG A 58 7.28 10.14 -12.72
C ARG A 58 6.61 11.44 -12.38
N GLU A 59 5.92 11.48 -11.25
CA GLU A 59 5.18 12.63 -10.74
C GLU A 59 6.00 13.44 -9.72
N ASP A 60 7.29 13.12 -9.54
CA ASP A 60 8.19 13.73 -8.55
C ASP A 60 7.67 13.66 -7.11
N ARG A 61 6.85 12.65 -6.78
CA ARG A 61 6.29 12.40 -5.45
C ARG A 61 7.12 11.40 -4.62
N ALA A 62 8.21 10.89 -5.17
CA ALA A 62 9.08 9.94 -4.49
C ALA A 62 10.31 10.63 -3.93
N ILE A 63 10.55 10.50 -2.62
CA ILE A 63 11.77 10.94 -1.96
C ILE A 63 12.61 9.71 -1.68
N VAL A 64 13.84 9.69 -2.17
CA VAL A 64 14.72 8.52 -2.11
C VAL A 64 15.93 8.80 -1.24
N GLY A 65 16.24 7.86 -0.37
CA GLY A 65 17.35 7.95 0.55
C GLY A 65 16.92 8.12 2.00
N LEU A 66 17.67 7.49 2.91
CA LEU A 66 17.31 7.46 4.33
C LEU A 66 17.41 8.87 4.97
N SER A 67 18.47 9.61 4.65
CA SER A 67 18.67 10.96 5.20
C SER A 67 17.66 11.96 4.68
N GLU A 68 17.36 11.91 3.39
CA GLU A 68 16.36 12.74 2.75
C GLU A 68 14.97 12.45 3.28
N SER A 69 14.67 11.16 3.49
CA SER A 69 13.40 10.72 4.07
C SER A 69 13.21 11.25 5.49
N ILE A 70 14.22 11.14 6.35
CA ILE A 70 14.17 11.65 7.72
C ILE A 70 13.98 13.18 7.72
N ASN A 71 14.72 13.88 6.87
CA ASN A 71 14.61 15.33 6.76
C ASN A 71 13.23 15.79 6.24
N ALA A 72 12.65 15.09 5.31
CA ALA A 72 11.33 15.37 4.78
C ALA A 72 10.22 15.10 5.83
N LEU A 73 10.28 13.95 6.48
CA LEU A 73 9.34 13.58 7.53
C LEU A 73 9.37 14.51 8.74
N SER A 74 10.53 15.04 9.08
CA SER A 74 10.66 16.00 10.20
C SER A 74 9.99 17.34 9.93
N LYS A 75 9.68 17.66 8.67
CA LYS A 75 9.05 18.93 8.26
C LYS A 75 7.55 18.79 8.05
N THR A 76 7.15 17.81 7.26
CA THR A 76 5.75 17.62 6.82
C THR A 76 5.40 16.13 6.80
N PRO A 77 5.29 15.46 7.96
CA PRO A 77 4.97 14.02 7.97
C PRO A 77 3.60 13.71 7.38
N GLU A 78 2.65 14.62 7.47
CA GLU A 78 1.27 14.50 6.95
C GLU A 78 1.17 14.42 5.43
N ASP A 79 2.21 14.82 4.71
CA ASP A 79 2.22 14.78 3.25
C ASP A 79 2.55 13.39 2.68
N PHE A 80 2.99 12.45 3.53
CA PHE A 80 3.42 11.13 3.10
C PHE A 80 2.37 10.06 3.33
N LEU A 81 2.26 9.12 2.39
CA LEU A 81 1.34 7.99 2.46
C LEU A 81 2.07 6.69 2.76
N PHE A 82 3.18 6.43 2.07
CA PHE A 82 3.95 5.19 2.20
C PHE A 82 5.43 5.45 2.49
N CYS A 83 6.01 4.56 3.31
CA CYS A 83 7.44 4.43 3.54
C CYS A 83 7.90 3.04 3.10
N PHE A 84 8.72 2.95 2.08
CA PHE A 84 9.32 1.71 1.60
C PHE A 84 10.67 1.52 2.23
N LEU A 85 10.89 0.36 2.84
CA LEU A 85 12.13 0.00 3.53
C LEU A 85 12.67 -1.32 2.99
N ALA A 86 13.87 -1.28 2.44
CA ALA A 86 14.58 -2.48 2.04
C ALA A 86 15.45 -3.00 3.19
N ALA A 87 15.55 -4.32 3.31
CA ALA A 87 16.41 -4.94 4.29
C ALA A 87 17.85 -4.45 4.14
N SER A 88 18.41 -3.91 5.22
CA SER A 88 19.79 -3.43 5.25
C SER A 88 20.67 -4.40 6.03
N GLY A 89 21.76 -4.83 5.42
CA GLY A 89 22.79 -5.62 6.11
C GLY A 89 23.71 -4.80 7.01
N ASN A 90 23.56 -3.47 7.02
CA ASN A 90 24.40 -2.59 7.81
C ASN A 90 23.73 -2.27 9.17
N PRO A 91 24.40 -2.56 10.31
CA PRO A 91 23.85 -2.30 11.64
C PRO A 91 23.49 -0.82 11.90
N ALA A 92 24.28 0.11 11.38
CA ALA A 92 23.98 1.53 11.53
C ALA A 92 22.69 1.94 10.80
N ASN A 93 22.49 1.44 9.59
CA ASN A 93 21.27 1.68 8.84
C ASN A 93 20.07 1.01 9.51
N HIS A 94 20.26 -0.14 10.12
CA HIS A 94 19.19 -0.83 10.85
C HIS A 94 18.64 0.03 12.00
N MET A 95 19.50 0.66 12.78
CA MET A 95 19.05 1.56 13.86
C MET A 95 18.22 2.73 13.32
N HIS A 96 18.67 3.36 12.25
CA HIS A 96 17.93 4.46 11.62
C HIS A 96 16.59 3.97 11.02
N GLN A 97 16.55 2.76 10.47
CA GLN A 97 15.32 2.18 9.97
C GLN A 97 14.30 1.92 11.08
N VAL A 98 14.75 1.42 12.24
CA VAL A 98 13.84 1.20 13.39
C VAL A 98 13.27 2.52 13.91
N LEU A 99 14.08 3.57 13.98
CA LEU A 99 13.61 4.91 14.37
C LEU A 99 12.61 5.47 13.34
N LEU A 100 12.89 5.28 12.06
CA LEU A 100 12.02 5.70 10.98
C LEU A 100 10.69 4.93 10.99
N GLU A 101 10.74 3.62 11.25
CA GLU A 101 9.53 2.80 11.42
C GLU A 101 8.65 3.31 12.57
N ALA A 102 9.26 3.60 13.72
CA ALA A 102 8.54 4.15 14.87
C ALA A 102 7.91 5.51 14.56
N PHE A 103 8.63 6.37 13.85
CA PHE A 103 8.15 7.68 13.44
C PHE A 103 6.99 7.57 12.44
N CYS A 104 7.11 6.70 11.44
CA CYS A 104 6.04 6.45 10.47
C CYS A 104 4.78 5.91 11.17
N PHE A 105 4.93 5.04 12.17
CA PHE A 105 3.83 4.53 12.94
C PHE A 105 3.12 5.62 13.76
N GLU A 106 3.86 6.56 14.34
CA GLU A 106 3.32 7.69 15.11
C GLU A 106 2.49 8.66 14.23
N HIS A 107 2.85 8.75 12.94
CA HIS A 107 2.21 9.67 11.98
C HIS A 107 1.27 9.00 10.98
N ASP A 108 0.84 7.76 11.24
CA ASP A 108 -0.09 7.00 10.39
C ASP A 108 0.41 6.82 8.93
N ILE A 109 1.74 6.69 8.75
CA ILE A 109 2.36 6.43 7.46
C ILE A 109 2.52 4.92 7.28
N TYR A 110 2.00 4.39 6.19
CA TYR A 110 2.08 2.96 5.89
C TYR A 110 3.51 2.51 5.58
N ILE A 111 3.95 1.42 6.23
CA ILE A 111 5.30 0.88 6.07
C ILE A 111 5.24 -0.38 5.22
N ILE A 112 6.00 -0.41 4.15
CA ILE A 112 6.13 -1.54 3.23
C ILE A 112 7.58 -2.00 3.22
N LYS A 113 7.83 -3.23 3.69
CA LYS A 113 9.16 -3.85 3.65
C LYS A 113 9.36 -4.59 2.34
N VAL A 114 10.49 -4.33 1.68
CA VAL A 114 10.86 -4.94 0.40
C VAL A 114 12.14 -5.75 0.51
N ASP A 115 12.29 -6.72 -0.39
CA ASP A 115 13.38 -7.70 -0.35
C ASP A 115 14.75 -7.14 -0.71
N SER A 116 14.82 -6.10 -1.55
CA SER A 116 16.10 -5.61 -2.09
C SER A 116 16.13 -4.11 -2.30
N ALA A 117 17.15 -3.47 -1.73
CA ALA A 117 17.47 -2.05 -1.94
C ALA A 117 17.86 -1.76 -3.40
N GLU A 118 18.53 -2.71 -4.06
CA GLU A 118 18.95 -2.57 -5.45
C GLU A 118 17.75 -2.55 -6.41
N LYS A 119 16.76 -3.42 -6.16
CA LYS A 119 15.52 -3.43 -6.94
C LYS A 119 14.71 -2.15 -6.72
N LEU A 120 14.61 -1.71 -5.47
CA LEU A 120 13.95 -0.45 -5.09
C LEU A 120 14.59 0.74 -5.82
N SER A 121 15.92 0.87 -5.75
CA SER A 121 16.66 1.95 -6.39
C SER A 121 16.55 1.93 -7.92
N ARG A 122 16.55 0.74 -8.52
CA ARG A 122 16.37 0.57 -9.96
C ARG A 122 14.99 1.04 -10.43
N MET A 123 13.93 0.74 -9.67
CA MET A 123 12.57 1.18 -9.99
C MET A 123 12.42 2.70 -9.89
N LEU A 124 13.15 3.31 -8.99
CA LEU A 124 13.19 4.76 -8.80
C LEU A 124 14.22 5.47 -9.69
N GLY A 125 14.94 4.71 -10.52
CA GLY A 125 15.91 5.28 -11.46
C GLY A 125 17.12 5.94 -10.80
N THR A 126 17.42 5.60 -9.55
CA THR A 126 18.57 6.16 -8.82
C THR A 126 19.85 5.39 -9.13
N GLN A 127 20.96 6.11 -9.20
CA GLN A 127 22.29 5.50 -9.44
C GLN A 127 22.90 4.89 -8.18
N ARG A 128 22.46 5.35 -7.02
CA ARG A 128 22.90 4.84 -5.71
C ARG A 128 21.93 3.80 -5.20
N VAL A 129 22.44 2.81 -4.50
CA VAL A 129 21.61 1.83 -3.81
C VAL A 129 21.10 2.45 -2.51
N GLU A 130 19.81 2.74 -2.49
CA GLU A 130 19.12 3.35 -1.36
C GLU A 130 18.17 2.35 -0.72
N SER A 131 18.17 2.32 0.61
CA SER A 131 17.37 1.37 1.37
C SER A 131 16.01 1.93 1.82
N CYS A 132 15.73 3.18 1.50
CA CYS A 132 14.52 3.86 1.90
C CYS A 132 13.96 4.73 0.76
N ALA A 133 12.65 4.74 0.64
CA ALA A 133 11.92 5.66 -0.21
C ALA A 133 10.59 6.05 0.43
N LEU A 134 10.23 7.34 0.36
CA LEU A 134 8.93 7.85 0.78
C LEU A 134 8.09 8.21 -0.44
N LEU A 135 6.80 7.94 -0.35
CA LEU A 135 5.81 8.40 -1.31
C LEU A 135 4.92 9.46 -0.69
N GLN A 136 4.86 10.60 -1.35
CA GLN A 136 3.90 11.65 -1.02
C GLN A 136 2.50 11.25 -1.49
N LYS A 137 1.50 11.76 -0.79
CA LYS A 137 0.09 11.66 -1.18
C LYS A 137 -0.12 12.29 -2.56
N SER A 138 -1.03 11.73 -3.34
CA SER A 138 -1.41 12.27 -4.65
C SER A 138 -2.35 13.47 -4.56
N TRP A 139 -2.87 13.77 -3.38
CA TRP A 139 -3.80 14.89 -3.12
C TRP A 139 -3.20 15.91 -2.16
N PRO A 140 -3.51 17.21 -2.35
CA PRO A 140 -3.06 18.26 -1.44
C PRO A 140 -3.69 18.13 -0.05
N ALA A 141 -2.99 18.58 0.96
CA ALA A 141 -3.51 18.65 2.33
C ALA A 141 -4.84 19.44 2.36
N GLY A 142 -5.86 18.86 3.00
CA GLY A 142 -7.20 19.45 3.12
C GLY A 142 -8.15 19.22 1.94
N CYS A 143 -7.72 18.54 0.89
CA CYS A 143 -8.59 18.06 -0.18
C CYS A 143 -9.14 16.67 0.12
N ALA A 144 -10.20 16.27 -0.62
CA ALA A 144 -10.71 14.91 -0.54
C ALA A 144 -9.61 13.91 -0.96
N GLU A 145 -9.49 12.84 -0.19
CA GLU A 145 -8.53 11.77 -0.47
C GLU A 145 -8.86 11.13 -1.83
N THR A 146 -7.96 11.31 -2.80
CA THR A 146 -8.06 10.70 -4.13
C THR A 146 -6.91 9.73 -4.30
N VAL A 147 -7.06 8.54 -3.72
CA VAL A 147 -6.09 7.47 -3.85
C VAL A 147 -6.21 6.85 -5.23
N THR A 148 -5.11 6.54 -5.88
CA THR A 148 -5.14 5.78 -7.14
C THR A 148 -5.48 4.32 -6.85
N ASP A 149 -6.08 3.59 -7.81
CA ASP A 149 -6.41 2.16 -7.66
C ASP A 149 -5.21 1.31 -7.20
N VAL A 150 -4.01 1.71 -7.59
CA VAL A 150 -2.75 1.03 -7.21
C VAL A 150 -2.38 1.33 -5.76
N GLU A 151 -2.52 2.57 -5.35
CA GLU A 151 -2.26 2.99 -3.97
C GLU A 151 -3.32 2.41 -3.02
N ASP A 152 -4.58 2.35 -3.45
CA ASP A 152 -5.68 1.74 -2.67
C ASP A 152 -5.42 0.26 -2.36
N GLN A 153 -4.96 -0.51 -3.35
CA GLN A 153 -4.53 -1.89 -3.15
C GLN A 153 -3.37 -2.03 -2.16
N LEU A 154 -2.46 -1.06 -2.13
CA LEU A 154 -1.36 -1.05 -1.16
C LEU A 154 -1.83 -0.65 0.24
N VAL A 155 -2.80 0.25 0.34
CA VAL A 155 -3.44 0.61 1.61
C VAL A 155 -4.14 -0.62 2.19
N ASP A 156 -4.98 -1.30 1.42
CA ASP A 156 -5.67 -2.53 1.84
C ASP A 156 -4.67 -3.59 2.34
N TYR A 157 -3.59 -3.80 1.59
CA TYR A 157 -2.51 -4.71 2.00
C TYR A 157 -1.85 -4.29 3.31
N CYS A 158 -1.59 -3.01 3.52
CA CYS A 158 -0.98 -2.51 4.74
C CYS A 158 -1.92 -2.60 5.94
N GLU A 159 -3.21 -2.34 5.73
CA GLU A 159 -4.24 -2.47 6.77
C GLU A 159 -4.40 -3.92 7.22
N GLU A 160 -4.41 -4.88 6.29
CA GLU A 160 -4.45 -6.31 6.61
C GLU A 160 -3.27 -6.74 7.51
N HIS A 161 -2.11 -6.11 7.33
CA HIS A 161 -0.89 -6.44 8.08
C HIS A 161 -0.54 -5.41 9.16
N TRP A 162 -1.43 -4.45 9.45
CA TRP A 162 -1.13 -3.34 10.37
C TRP A 162 -0.75 -3.80 11.77
N GLU A 163 -1.53 -4.73 12.33
CA GLU A 163 -1.31 -5.27 13.68
C GLU A 163 -0.26 -6.38 13.74
N SER A 164 0.26 -6.81 12.61
CA SER A 164 1.26 -7.86 12.56
C SER A 164 2.57 -7.40 13.21
N PRO A 165 3.09 -8.13 14.21
CA PRO A 165 4.34 -7.75 14.88
C PRO A 165 5.55 -7.81 13.95
N ILE A 166 5.46 -8.64 12.91
CA ILE A 166 6.48 -8.75 11.87
C ILE A 166 5.81 -8.41 10.54
N LYS A 167 6.19 -7.28 9.95
CA LYS A 167 5.70 -6.89 8.63
C LYS A 167 6.26 -7.86 7.57
N PRO A 168 5.41 -8.38 6.67
CA PRO A 168 5.87 -9.24 5.60
C PRO A 168 6.81 -8.51 4.64
N ILE A 169 7.79 -9.24 4.13
CA ILE A 169 8.74 -8.70 3.14
C ILE A 169 8.22 -9.01 1.75
N ILE A 170 7.94 -7.97 1.00
CA ILE A 170 7.45 -8.07 -0.37
C ILE A 170 8.63 -8.31 -1.33
N LYS A 171 8.51 -9.35 -2.14
CA LYS A 171 9.46 -9.61 -3.22
C LYS A 171 9.16 -8.71 -4.42
N LEU A 172 10.10 -7.85 -4.74
CA LEU A 172 10.00 -7.00 -5.91
C LEU A 172 10.33 -7.78 -7.20
N PRO A 173 9.67 -7.49 -8.33
CA PRO A 173 9.99 -8.10 -9.60
C PRO A 173 11.40 -7.70 -10.08
N GLU A 174 12.03 -8.58 -10.89
CA GLU A 174 13.39 -8.35 -11.37
C GLU A 174 13.47 -7.30 -12.50
N LYS A 175 12.35 -7.04 -13.19
CA LYS A 175 12.26 -6.11 -14.34
C LYS A 175 11.08 -5.16 -14.20
#